data_254070b202f47d7e32db05e0edfeb156
#
_entry.id   254070b202f47d7e32db05e0edfeb156
#
_cell.length_a   1.000
_cell.length_b   1.000
_cell.length_c   1.000
_cell.angle_alpha   90.00
_cell.angle_beta   90.00
_cell.angle_gamma   90.00
#
_symmetry.space_group_name_H-M   'P 1'
#
loop_
_entity.id
_entity.type
_entity.pdbx_description
1 polymer ?
#
loop_
_entity_poly.entity_id
_entity_poly.type
_entity_poly.pdbx_seq_one_letter_code
_entity_poly.pdbx_strand_id
1 'polypeptide(L)'
;MPDNLFETRQRINAAAQTRKITRTMELVASSRLQRAKQQLAAFAPALRHLSEAAACLPEAYFTPDPDRPKRRALLVFAGAKGLSGAYSPALLRFAAEHTKGAVLFAAGSAAAAGYPDAYLTFGDDAPSPAFAQALFNAVEAPYKSGEVNEVWLVYTEGYTPAPAACA
;
A
#
# COMPACT_ATOMS: atom_id res chain seq x y z
N MET A 1 -49.79 18.24 -7.38
CA MET A 1 -49.20 16.93 -7.79
C MET A 1 -48.18 16.98 -8.94
N PRO A 2 -47.85 18.12 -9.58
CA PRO A 2 -46.76 18.15 -10.57
C PRO A 2 -45.36 18.10 -9.98
N ASP A 3 -45.16 18.51 -8.71
CA ASP A 3 -43.82 18.52 -8.05
C ASP A 3 -43.14 17.16 -7.91
N ASN A 4 -43.92 16.12 -7.71
CA ASN A 4 -43.39 14.75 -7.52
C ASN A 4 -42.77 14.19 -8.84
N LEU A 5 -43.28 14.58 -10.01
CA LEU A 5 -42.81 14.09 -11.30
C LEU A 5 -41.50 14.79 -11.72
N PHE A 6 -41.36 16.05 -11.38
CA PHE A 6 -40.13 16.82 -11.59
C PHE A 6 -38.99 16.32 -10.69
N GLU A 7 -39.28 16.13 -9.41
CA GLU A 7 -38.34 15.60 -8.45
C GLU A 7 -37.86 14.18 -8.83
N THR A 8 -38.81 13.33 -9.26
CA THR A 8 -38.46 11.97 -9.72
C THR A 8 -37.54 12.00 -10.94
N ARG A 9 -37.78 12.89 -11.92
CA ARG A 9 -36.91 13.07 -13.08
C ARG A 9 -35.51 13.56 -12.67
N GLN A 10 -35.41 14.49 -11.73
CA GLN A 10 -34.13 14.93 -11.21
C GLN A 10 -33.35 13.79 -10.57
N ARG A 11 -34.00 12.95 -9.76
CA ARG A 11 -33.39 11.77 -9.13
C ARG A 11 -32.90 10.75 -10.17
N ILE A 12 -33.70 10.50 -11.22
CA ILE A 12 -33.30 9.61 -12.31
C ILE A 12 -32.06 10.16 -13.01
N ASN A 13 -32.04 11.46 -13.36
CA ASN A 13 -30.91 12.09 -14.01
C ASN A 13 -29.63 12.04 -13.13
N ALA A 14 -29.76 12.33 -11.83
CA ALA A 14 -28.65 12.25 -10.89
C ALA A 14 -28.11 10.82 -10.80
N ALA A 15 -28.98 9.82 -10.70
CA ALA A 15 -28.60 8.41 -10.69
C ALA A 15 -27.89 8.00 -11.99
N ALA A 16 -28.37 8.45 -13.15
CA ALA A 16 -27.76 8.18 -14.44
C ALA A 16 -26.35 8.81 -14.56
N GLN A 17 -26.18 10.04 -14.07
CA GLN A 17 -24.88 10.71 -14.03
C GLN A 17 -23.90 9.97 -13.09
N THR A 18 -24.35 9.61 -11.88
CA THR A 18 -23.56 8.85 -10.92
C THR A 18 -23.12 7.52 -11.54
N ARG A 19 -24.03 6.79 -12.18
CA ARG A 19 -23.72 5.54 -12.88
C ARG A 19 -22.64 5.74 -13.96
N LYS A 20 -22.73 6.81 -14.74
CA LYS A 20 -21.73 7.12 -15.78
C LYS A 20 -20.36 7.38 -15.18
N ILE A 21 -20.29 8.16 -14.09
CA ILE A 21 -19.03 8.45 -13.38
C ILE A 21 -18.44 7.16 -12.83
N THR A 22 -19.23 6.37 -12.11
CA THR A 22 -18.79 5.10 -11.51
C THR A 22 -18.26 4.14 -12.57
N ARG A 23 -18.93 4.03 -13.72
CA ARG A 23 -18.48 3.19 -14.83
C ARG A 23 -17.14 3.66 -15.40
N THR A 24 -16.94 4.97 -15.53
CA THR A 24 -15.67 5.53 -15.99
C THR A 24 -14.54 5.24 -14.97
N MET A 25 -14.83 5.40 -13.67
CA MET A 25 -13.87 5.09 -12.61
C MET A 25 -13.50 3.60 -12.62
N GLU A 26 -14.45 2.71 -12.82
CA GLU A 26 -14.23 1.26 -12.96
C GLU A 26 -13.27 0.95 -14.11
N LEU A 27 -13.48 1.53 -15.28
CA LEU A 27 -12.61 1.33 -16.45
C LEU A 27 -11.18 1.82 -16.19
N VAL A 28 -11.03 3.00 -15.58
CA VAL A 28 -9.72 3.55 -15.21
C VAL A 28 -9.03 2.66 -14.16
N ALA A 29 -9.76 2.23 -13.14
CA ALA A 29 -9.22 1.34 -12.11
C ALA A 29 -8.78 0.00 -12.68
N SER A 30 -9.59 -0.62 -13.55
CA SER A 30 -9.28 -1.88 -14.23
C SER A 30 -8.02 -1.76 -15.09
N SER A 31 -7.88 -0.66 -15.85
CA SER A 31 -6.68 -0.39 -16.65
C SER A 31 -5.41 -0.26 -15.77
N ARG A 32 -5.52 0.45 -14.66
CA ARG A 32 -4.39 0.59 -13.70
C ARG A 32 -4.01 -0.74 -13.07
N LEU A 33 -5.01 -1.54 -12.66
CA LEU A 33 -4.78 -2.87 -12.11
C LEU A 33 -4.05 -3.77 -13.10
N GLN A 34 -4.48 -3.75 -14.38
CA GLN A 34 -3.84 -4.53 -15.43
C GLN A 34 -2.36 -4.14 -15.60
N ARG A 35 -2.06 -2.83 -15.64
CA ARG A 35 -0.68 -2.33 -15.72
C ARG A 35 0.15 -2.76 -14.51
N ALA A 36 -0.40 -2.63 -13.30
CA ALA A 36 0.29 -3.04 -12.08
C ALA A 36 0.60 -4.56 -12.08
N LYS A 37 -0.36 -5.39 -12.52
CA LYS A 37 -0.14 -6.84 -12.68
C LYS A 37 0.96 -7.16 -13.70
N GLN A 38 1.00 -6.46 -14.82
CA GLN A 38 2.05 -6.63 -15.83
C GLN A 38 3.43 -6.23 -15.29
N GLN A 39 3.51 -5.11 -14.57
CA GLN A 39 4.75 -4.68 -13.92
C GLN A 39 5.23 -5.72 -12.90
N LEU A 40 4.33 -6.19 -12.02
CA LEU A 40 4.66 -7.22 -11.04
C LEU A 40 5.19 -8.50 -11.71
N ALA A 41 4.53 -8.95 -12.78
CA ALA A 41 4.98 -10.11 -13.54
C ALA A 41 6.36 -9.92 -14.18
N ALA A 42 6.67 -8.69 -14.64
CA ALA A 42 7.98 -8.36 -15.19
C ALA A 42 9.09 -8.38 -14.14
N PHE A 43 8.78 -8.02 -12.88
CA PHE A 43 9.74 -8.05 -11.77
C PHE A 43 9.91 -9.43 -11.13
N ALA A 44 8.96 -10.34 -11.28
CA ALA A 44 8.99 -11.65 -10.64
C ALA A 44 10.28 -12.46 -10.89
N PRO A 45 10.85 -12.51 -12.12
CA PRO A 45 12.12 -13.20 -12.35
C PRO A 45 13.29 -12.59 -11.58
N ALA A 46 13.37 -11.26 -11.51
CA ALA A 46 14.43 -10.56 -10.78
C ALA A 46 14.35 -10.84 -9.28
N LEU A 47 13.14 -10.82 -8.70
CA LEU A 47 12.91 -11.17 -7.29
C LEU A 47 13.33 -12.61 -6.99
N ARG A 48 13.04 -13.55 -7.89
CA ARG A 48 13.46 -14.94 -7.74
C ARG A 48 14.97 -15.06 -7.72
N HIS A 49 15.68 -14.44 -8.65
CA HIS A 49 17.14 -14.47 -8.69
C HIS A 49 17.77 -13.81 -7.45
N LEU A 50 17.18 -12.73 -6.95
CA LEU A 50 17.62 -12.10 -5.70
C LEU A 50 17.42 -13.03 -4.49
N SER A 51 16.28 -13.72 -4.41
CA SER A 51 16.03 -14.67 -3.32
C SER A 51 16.95 -15.89 -3.40
N GLU A 52 17.23 -16.39 -4.59
CA GLU A 52 18.19 -17.47 -4.82
C GLU A 52 19.62 -17.05 -4.40
N ALA A 53 20.04 -15.83 -4.79
CA ALA A 53 21.33 -15.29 -4.40
C ALA A 53 21.42 -15.06 -2.89
N ALA A 54 20.36 -14.55 -2.25
CA ALA A 54 20.31 -14.37 -0.81
C ALA A 54 20.41 -15.71 -0.06
N ALA A 55 19.76 -16.76 -0.57
CA ALA A 55 19.83 -18.10 0.02
C ALA A 55 21.26 -18.72 -0.02
N CYS A 56 22.12 -18.21 -0.88
CA CYS A 56 23.53 -18.63 -0.93
C CYS A 56 24.42 -17.93 0.13
N LEU A 57 23.90 -16.88 0.77
CA LEU A 57 24.65 -16.17 1.80
C LEU A 57 24.57 -16.91 3.15
N PRO A 58 25.66 -16.92 3.94
CA PRO A 58 25.61 -17.47 5.29
C PRO A 58 24.53 -16.82 6.14
N GLU A 59 23.85 -17.59 6.98
CA GLU A 59 22.79 -17.13 7.88
C GLU A 59 23.24 -15.97 8.78
N ALA A 60 24.53 -15.93 9.13
CA ALA A 60 25.12 -14.86 9.91
C ALA A 60 24.93 -13.45 9.31
N TYR A 61 24.73 -13.33 7.99
CA TYR A 61 24.45 -12.04 7.35
C TYR A 61 23.00 -11.55 7.61
N PHE A 62 22.11 -12.46 7.96
CA PHE A 62 20.69 -12.17 8.19
C PHE A 62 20.31 -12.22 9.67
N THR A 63 21.21 -12.70 10.52
CA THR A 63 20.96 -12.79 11.95
C THR A 63 21.29 -11.45 12.60
N PRO A 64 20.32 -10.78 13.22
CA PRO A 64 20.57 -9.57 13.98
C PRO A 64 21.57 -9.84 15.11
N ASP A 65 22.45 -8.88 15.38
CA ASP A 65 23.37 -8.93 16.50
C ASP A 65 22.55 -9.12 17.80
N PRO A 66 22.75 -10.22 18.55
CA PRO A 66 21.97 -10.51 19.75
C PRO A 66 22.15 -9.46 20.86
N ASP A 67 23.27 -8.77 20.86
CA ASP A 67 23.61 -7.75 21.87
C ASP A 67 23.00 -6.37 21.57
N ARG A 68 22.40 -6.19 20.37
CA ARG A 68 21.72 -4.95 20.01
C ARG A 68 20.23 -5.00 20.35
N PRO A 69 19.68 -3.92 20.93
CA PRO A 69 18.26 -3.84 21.17
C PRO A 69 17.50 -3.95 19.84
N LYS A 70 16.50 -4.84 19.77
CA LYS A 70 15.68 -5.04 18.57
C LYS A 70 14.83 -3.79 18.31
N ARG A 71 15.26 -2.96 17.39
CA ARG A 71 14.50 -1.83 16.86
C ARG A 71 14.16 -2.08 15.40
N ARG A 72 12.90 -1.92 15.07
CA ARG A 72 12.35 -2.21 13.75
C ARG A 72 12.13 -0.93 12.96
N ALA A 73 12.43 -0.97 11.66
CA ALA A 73 11.81 -0.10 10.69
C ALA A 73 10.52 -0.77 10.19
N LEU A 74 9.38 -0.13 10.34
CA LEU A 74 8.08 -0.63 9.89
C LEU A 74 7.59 0.20 8.70
N LEU A 75 7.57 -0.42 7.52
CA LEU A 75 7.12 0.20 6.29
C LEU A 75 5.67 -0.23 6.03
N VAL A 76 4.74 0.72 6.07
CA VAL A 76 3.30 0.47 5.89
C VAL A 76 2.85 0.98 4.53
N PHE A 77 2.44 0.07 3.64
CA PHE A 77 1.95 0.36 2.30
C PHE A 77 0.42 0.33 2.25
N ALA A 78 -0.23 1.48 2.37
CA ALA A 78 -1.68 1.59 2.28
C ALA A 78 -2.13 2.27 0.97
N GLY A 79 -3.46 2.36 0.76
CA GLY A 79 -4.01 2.95 -0.44
C GLY A 79 -3.68 4.43 -0.57
N ALA A 80 -3.35 4.85 -1.80
CA ALA A 80 -3.08 6.24 -2.14
C ALA A 80 -4.35 7.03 -2.46
N LYS A 81 -5.49 6.37 -2.67
CA LYS A 81 -6.75 7.00 -3.07
C LYS A 81 -7.91 6.49 -2.24
N GLY A 82 -8.92 7.34 -2.07
CA GLY A 82 -10.17 6.98 -1.43
C GLY A 82 -10.97 5.91 -2.20
N LEU A 83 -12.12 5.56 -1.69
CA LEU A 83 -13.05 4.57 -2.25
C LEU A 83 -12.52 3.13 -2.27
N SER A 84 -11.51 2.83 -1.47
CA SER A 84 -10.94 1.47 -1.31
C SER A 84 -11.68 0.61 -0.27
N GLY A 85 -12.83 1.08 0.24
CA GLY A 85 -13.61 0.37 1.25
C GLY A 85 -12.82 0.10 2.53
N ALA A 86 -12.94 -1.11 3.05
CA ALA A 86 -12.26 -1.52 4.29
C ALA A 86 -10.77 -1.86 4.12
N TYR A 87 -10.21 -1.78 2.91
CA TYR A 87 -8.83 -2.16 2.62
C TYR A 87 -7.80 -1.44 3.50
N SER A 88 -7.73 -0.11 3.37
CA SER A 88 -6.76 0.67 4.14
C SER A 88 -7.00 0.64 5.65
N PRO A 89 -8.23 0.77 6.17
CA PRO A 89 -8.50 0.64 7.59
C PRO A 89 -8.11 -0.73 8.19
N ALA A 90 -8.31 -1.82 7.46
CA ALA A 90 -7.94 -3.16 7.92
C ALA A 90 -6.42 -3.30 8.03
N LEU A 91 -5.69 -2.83 7.02
CA LEU A 91 -4.23 -2.86 7.00
C LEU A 91 -3.63 -1.98 8.08
N LEU A 92 -4.17 -0.76 8.31
CA LEU A 92 -3.70 0.14 9.36
C LEU A 92 -3.93 -0.44 10.76
N ARG A 93 -5.05 -1.12 10.99
CA ARG A 93 -5.30 -1.83 12.26
C ARG A 93 -4.28 -2.93 12.50
N PHE A 94 -3.98 -3.73 11.49
CA PHE A 94 -2.95 -4.77 11.58
C PHE A 94 -1.57 -4.15 11.85
N ALA A 95 -1.21 -3.08 11.13
CA ALA A 95 0.05 -2.38 11.33
C ALA A 95 0.18 -1.81 12.75
N ALA A 96 -0.91 -1.29 13.35
CA ALA A 96 -0.92 -0.70 14.68
C ALA A 96 -0.44 -1.65 15.78
N GLU A 97 -0.65 -2.95 15.62
CA GLU A 97 -0.17 -3.98 16.55
C GLU A 97 1.37 -4.09 16.59
N HIS A 98 2.04 -3.58 15.56
CA HIS A 98 3.48 -3.71 15.35
C HIS A 98 4.25 -2.39 15.49
N THR A 99 3.56 -1.27 15.78
CA THR A 99 4.16 0.08 15.83
C THR A 99 5.01 0.33 17.07
N LYS A 100 4.78 -0.40 18.17
CA LYS A 100 5.50 -0.16 19.43
C LYS A 100 7.02 -0.30 19.26
N GLY A 101 7.74 0.80 19.50
CA GLY A 101 9.20 0.85 19.41
C GLY A 101 9.76 0.76 17.99
N ALA A 102 8.92 0.88 16.97
CA ALA A 102 9.32 0.88 15.58
C ALA A 102 9.53 2.30 15.03
N VAL A 103 10.48 2.45 14.11
CA VAL A 103 10.61 3.63 13.26
C VAL A 103 9.64 3.46 12.09
N LEU A 104 8.66 4.35 11.96
CA LEU A 104 7.55 4.20 11.01
C LEU A 104 7.83 4.92 9.69
N PHE A 105 7.56 4.23 8.60
CA PHE A 105 7.57 4.76 7.24
C PHE A 105 6.19 4.52 6.62
N ALA A 106 5.51 5.57 6.20
CA ALA A 106 4.15 5.50 5.67
C ALA A 106 4.14 5.75 4.15
N ALA A 107 3.69 4.77 3.39
CA ALA A 107 3.55 4.84 1.94
C ALA A 107 2.07 4.82 1.52
N GLY A 108 1.64 5.85 0.81
CA GLY A 108 0.25 6.11 0.42
C GLY A 108 -0.47 7.07 1.37
N SER A 109 -1.41 7.85 0.83
CA SER A 109 -2.12 8.89 1.59
C SER A 109 -2.87 8.37 2.81
N ALA A 110 -3.43 7.15 2.73
CA ALA A 110 -4.11 6.55 3.86
C ALA A 110 -3.14 6.16 5.00
N ALA A 111 -1.92 5.71 4.67
CA ALA A 111 -0.89 5.44 5.67
C ALA A 111 -0.37 6.74 6.29
N ALA A 112 -0.12 7.76 5.46
CA ALA A 112 0.32 9.08 5.93
C ALA A 112 -0.70 9.73 6.88
N ALA A 113 -1.99 9.61 6.58
CA ALA A 113 -3.06 10.10 7.45
C ALA A 113 -3.18 9.28 8.75
N GLY A 114 -2.93 7.97 8.70
CA GLY A 114 -2.98 7.10 9.86
C GLY A 114 -1.77 7.25 10.80
N TYR A 115 -0.63 7.65 10.25
CA TYR A 115 0.64 7.83 10.98
C TYR A 115 1.28 9.18 10.66
N PRO A 116 0.72 10.30 11.16
CA PRO A 116 1.24 11.65 10.90
C PRO A 116 2.64 11.86 11.45
N ASP A 117 3.02 11.13 12.49
CA ASP A 117 4.33 11.20 13.14
C ASP A 117 5.34 10.18 12.56
N ALA A 118 5.03 9.60 11.39
CA ALA A 118 5.96 8.69 10.73
C ALA A 118 7.26 9.44 10.37
N TYR A 119 8.40 8.72 10.48
CA TYR A 119 9.72 9.25 10.15
C TYR A 119 9.78 9.81 8.71
N LEU A 120 9.09 9.15 7.79
CA LEU A 120 8.94 9.64 6.43
C LEU A 120 7.58 9.22 5.87
N THR A 121 6.92 10.14 5.20
CA THR A 121 5.67 9.89 4.51
C THR A 121 5.85 10.02 3.01
N PHE A 122 5.33 9.04 2.27
CA PHE A 122 5.29 9.07 0.81
C PHE A 122 3.84 9.29 0.37
N GLY A 123 3.65 10.31 -0.46
CA GLY A 123 2.31 10.70 -0.94
C GLY A 123 1.73 9.79 -2.02
N ASP A 124 0.88 10.38 -2.85
CA ASP A 124 0.04 9.69 -3.84
C ASP A 124 0.77 9.17 -5.09
N ASP A 125 2.08 9.28 -5.16
CA ASP A 125 2.82 8.88 -6.34
C ASP A 125 2.74 7.37 -6.57
N ALA A 126 2.46 7.00 -7.81
CA ALA A 126 2.49 5.62 -8.22
C ALA A 126 3.88 5.02 -7.96
N PRO A 127 3.99 3.75 -7.58
CA PRO A 127 5.27 3.08 -7.43
C PRO A 127 6.15 3.30 -8.67
N SER A 128 7.29 3.94 -8.48
CA SER A 128 8.25 4.26 -9.53
C SER A 128 9.64 3.87 -9.06
N PRO A 129 10.62 3.70 -9.96
CA PRO A 129 12.01 3.46 -9.56
C PRO A 129 12.56 4.56 -8.64
N ALA A 130 12.18 5.82 -8.89
CA ALA A 130 12.57 6.94 -8.04
C ALA A 130 11.98 6.84 -6.63
N PHE A 131 10.71 6.45 -6.53
CA PHE A 131 10.05 6.17 -5.24
C PHE A 131 10.76 5.03 -4.49
N ALA A 132 11.05 3.93 -5.17
CA ALA A 132 11.74 2.79 -4.56
C ALA A 132 13.14 3.18 -4.06
N GLN A 133 13.88 3.98 -4.83
CA GLN A 133 15.20 4.48 -4.42
C GLN A 133 15.11 5.42 -3.22
N ALA A 134 14.14 6.33 -3.20
CA ALA A 134 13.92 7.24 -2.07
C ALA A 134 13.57 6.48 -0.79
N LEU A 135 12.70 5.47 -0.90
CA LEU A 135 12.33 4.60 0.21
C LEU A 135 13.53 3.80 0.72
N PHE A 136 14.31 3.21 -0.19
CA PHE A 136 15.52 2.48 0.16
C PHE A 136 16.51 3.36 0.91
N ASN A 137 16.82 4.54 0.38
CA ASN A 137 17.76 5.47 1.02
C ASN A 137 17.29 5.92 2.40
N ALA A 138 15.98 6.12 2.56
CA ALA A 138 15.38 6.52 3.83
C ALA A 138 15.50 5.43 4.91
N VAL A 139 15.38 4.17 4.52
CA VAL A 139 15.50 3.01 5.44
C VAL A 139 16.96 2.66 5.69
N GLU A 140 17.81 2.81 4.67
CA GLU A 140 19.24 2.48 4.74
C GLU A 140 19.96 3.33 5.79
N ALA A 141 19.61 4.61 5.92
CA ALA A 141 20.26 5.52 6.86
C ALA A 141 20.15 5.06 8.32
N PRO A 142 18.94 4.82 8.89
CA PRO A 142 18.80 4.31 10.25
C PRO A 142 19.31 2.86 10.41
N TYR A 143 19.33 2.07 9.35
CA TYR A 143 19.93 0.74 9.38
C TYR A 143 21.45 0.79 9.51
N LYS A 144 22.12 1.62 8.70
CA LYS A 144 23.58 1.82 8.76
C LYS A 144 24.05 2.46 10.06
N SER A 145 23.28 3.38 10.63
CA SER A 145 23.58 3.98 11.92
C SER A 145 23.39 3.01 13.10
N GLY A 146 22.75 1.86 12.87
CA GLY A 146 22.41 0.90 13.92
C GLY A 146 21.19 1.33 14.77
N GLU A 147 20.46 2.35 14.33
CA GLU A 147 19.21 2.76 14.98
C GLU A 147 18.13 1.69 14.82
N VAL A 148 18.09 1.04 13.66
CA VAL A 148 17.22 -0.11 13.39
C VAL A 148 18.07 -1.30 12.94
N ASN A 149 17.65 -2.49 13.28
CA ASN A 149 18.32 -3.75 12.91
C ASN A 149 17.38 -4.75 12.22
N GLU A 150 16.07 -4.43 12.14
CA GLU A 150 15.09 -5.22 11.42
C GLU A 150 14.27 -4.30 10.50
N VAL A 151 13.90 -4.79 9.33
CA VAL A 151 13.01 -4.08 8.39
C VAL A 151 11.79 -4.95 8.13
N TRP A 152 10.63 -4.43 8.49
CA TRP A 152 9.35 -5.10 8.33
C TRP A 152 8.48 -4.35 7.31
N LEU A 153 7.83 -5.12 6.42
CA LEU A 153 6.93 -4.60 5.41
C LEU A 153 5.50 -5.04 5.76
N VAL A 154 4.60 -4.07 5.84
CA VAL A 154 3.16 -4.33 6.01
C VAL A 154 2.45 -3.93 4.71
N TYR A 155 1.96 -4.92 4.00
CA TYR A 155 1.26 -4.78 2.72
C TYR A 155 0.22 -5.89 2.57
N THR A 156 -0.66 -5.79 1.58
CA THR A 156 -1.62 -6.85 1.28
C THR A 156 -1.10 -7.73 0.15
N GLU A 157 -0.91 -9.00 0.43
CA GLU A 157 -0.56 -9.99 -0.56
C GLU A 157 -1.82 -10.53 -1.24
N GLY A 158 -1.89 -10.44 -2.57
CA GLY A 158 -2.91 -11.12 -3.38
C GLY A 158 -4.36 -10.71 -3.08
N TYR A 159 -4.73 -9.45 -3.37
CA TYR A 159 -6.15 -9.06 -3.32
C TYR A 159 -6.95 -9.81 -4.41
N THR A 160 -7.70 -10.82 -4.01
CA THR A 160 -8.77 -11.39 -4.82
C THR A 160 -10.05 -10.65 -4.45
N PRO A 161 -10.64 -9.84 -5.34
CA PRO A 161 -11.94 -9.23 -5.04
C PRO A 161 -12.94 -10.34 -4.78
N ALA A 162 -13.66 -10.24 -3.66
CA ALA A 162 -14.79 -11.12 -3.41
C ALA A 162 -15.75 -11.05 -4.62
N PRO A 163 -16.29 -12.17 -5.10
CA PRO A 163 -17.31 -12.12 -6.14
C PRO A 163 -18.42 -11.20 -5.66
N ALA A 164 -18.78 -10.23 -6.49
CA ALA A 164 -19.92 -9.37 -6.19
C ALA A 164 -21.12 -10.28 -5.98
N ALA A 165 -21.65 -10.32 -4.76
CA ALA A 165 -22.93 -10.97 -4.50
C ALA A 165 -23.96 -10.17 -5.32
N CYS A 166 -24.40 -10.74 -6.43
CA CYS A 166 -25.56 -10.24 -7.16
C CYS A 166 -26.76 -10.48 -6.24
N ALA A 167 -27.27 -9.40 -5.65
CA ALA A 167 -28.59 -9.38 -5.04
C ALA A 167 -29.62 -8.99 -6.10
#